data_95e2dc364572c2ba1e0a5e825f2ccbd0
#
_entry.id   95e2dc364572c2ba1e0a5e825f2ccbd0
#
_cell.length_a   1.000
_cell.length_b   1.000
_cell.length_c   1.000
_cell.angle_alpha   90.00
_cell.angle_beta   90.00
_cell.angle_gamma   90.00
#
_symmetry.space_group_name_H-M   'P 1'
#
loop_
_entity.id
_entity.type
_entity.pdbx_description
1 polymer ?
#
loop_
_entity_poly.entity_id
_entity_poly.type
_entity_poly.pdbx_seq_one_letter_code
_entity_poly.pdbx_strand_id
1 'polypeptide(L)'
;MLLGWQQNYRNWASTQQIYNRLISNISTLYPLPSTLYPLSVRLPLPQFSIGAKNPQHIAEVIETSTCEFLAQCLEPEDLKLAVMPTFGSIVKAADEESGNQILAVVYHATTAPIDSVHRARALGMSLDELREEQPQIFAMLKTEFKAAIIGFEDDKGQMYQYLPPRPPQIHQGVYQCDKEEIIRFSEQLEFLRTLLQVQGAPVEALTAATIREIHHLRSRDRSWLVTAGRTVSLILKDDYDRLRYVLSQIR
;
A
#
# COMPACT_ATOMS: atom_id res chain seq x y z
N MET A 1 -9.01 -4.86 33.89
CA MET A 1 -8.36 -4.10 32.78
C MET A 1 -8.98 -2.73 32.46
N LEU A 2 -10.04 -2.33 33.13
CA LEU A 2 -10.68 -1.01 32.95
C LEU A 2 -9.95 0.18 33.63
N LEU A 3 -8.98 -0.08 34.48
CA LEU A 3 -8.26 0.95 35.25
C LEU A 3 -7.19 1.74 34.42
N GLY A 4 -6.64 1.16 33.36
CA GLY A 4 -5.61 1.82 32.54
C GLY A 4 -6.16 2.91 31.63
N TRP A 5 -7.37 2.76 31.10
CA TRP A 5 -8.02 3.75 30.23
C TRP A 5 -8.47 5.00 30.98
N GLN A 6 -8.95 4.82 32.22
CA GLN A 6 -9.31 5.96 33.07
C GLN A 6 -8.10 6.81 33.48
N GLN A 7 -6.93 6.18 33.60
CA GLN A 7 -5.68 6.88 33.96
C GLN A 7 -5.18 7.76 32.80
N ASN A 8 -5.23 7.28 31.56
CA ASN A 8 -4.84 8.07 30.38
C ASN A 8 -5.80 9.23 30.07
N TYR A 9 -7.09 9.03 30.26
CA TYR A 9 -8.09 10.09 30.10
C TYR A 9 -7.94 11.20 31.16
N ARG A 10 -7.61 10.84 32.40
CA ARG A 10 -7.33 11.81 33.48
C ARG A 10 -6.05 12.61 33.21
N ASN A 11 -5.01 11.98 32.67
CA ASN A 11 -3.77 12.66 32.32
C ASN A 11 -3.97 13.64 31.15
N TRP A 12 -4.78 13.30 30.12
CA TRP A 12 -5.10 14.20 29.02
C TRP A 12 -5.93 15.41 29.49
N ALA A 13 -6.94 15.19 30.32
CA ALA A 13 -7.77 16.26 30.88
C ALA A 13 -6.96 17.21 31.80
N SER A 14 -5.99 16.68 32.58
CA SER A 14 -5.11 17.49 33.43
C SER A 14 -4.13 18.34 32.60
N THR A 15 -3.61 17.82 31.48
CA THR A 15 -2.72 18.55 30.56
C THR A 15 -3.47 19.69 29.87
N GLN A 16 -4.72 19.48 29.47
CA GLN A 16 -5.57 20.52 28.90
C GLN A 16 -5.91 21.63 29.91
N GLN A 17 -6.14 21.27 31.17
CA GLN A 17 -6.36 22.26 32.24
C GLN A 17 -5.10 23.09 32.54
N ILE A 18 -3.92 22.47 32.51
CA ILE A 18 -2.63 23.18 32.70
C ILE A 18 -2.40 24.15 31.53
N TYR A 19 -2.66 23.71 30.29
CA TYR A 19 -2.53 24.55 29.10
C TYR A 19 -3.48 25.77 29.13
N ASN A 20 -4.75 25.56 29.47
CA ASN A 20 -5.73 26.64 29.58
C ASN A 20 -5.37 27.62 30.75
N ARG A 21 -4.79 27.13 31.82
CA ARG A 21 -4.34 27.95 32.96
C ARG A 21 -3.08 28.79 32.63
N LEU A 22 -2.20 28.24 31.77
CA LEU A 22 -1.02 28.98 31.28
C LEU A 22 -1.44 30.13 30.34
N ILE A 23 -2.41 29.87 29.43
CA ILE A 23 -2.92 30.91 28.51
C ILE A 23 -3.65 32.02 29.29
N SER A 24 -4.44 31.69 30.32
CA SER A 24 -5.14 32.72 31.14
C SER A 24 -4.18 33.57 31.95
N ASN A 25 -3.05 33.02 32.37
CA ASN A 25 -2.03 33.77 33.12
C ASN A 25 -1.17 34.69 32.22
N ILE A 26 -0.95 34.31 30.97
CA ILE A 26 -0.24 35.14 29.98
C ILE A 26 -1.06 36.36 29.57
N SER A 27 -2.37 36.24 29.44
CA SER A 27 -3.26 37.37 29.13
C SER A 27 -3.41 38.39 30.24
N THR A 28 -3.11 38.01 31.51
CA THR A 28 -3.13 38.92 32.68
C THR A 28 -1.80 39.68 32.86
N LEU A 29 -0.69 39.15 32.32
CA LEU A 29 0.64 39.75 32.44
C LEU A 29 1.00 40.76 31.35
N TYR A 30 0.31 40.72 30.20
CA TYR A 30 0.54 41.64 29.08
C TYR A 30 -0.82 42.11 28.52
N PRO A 31 -1.42 43.19 29.05
CA PRO A 31 -2.60 43.80 28.45
C PRO A 31 -2.18 44.46 27.13
N LEU A 32 -2.50 43.82 26.02
CA LEU A 32 -2.36 44.39 24.69
C LEU A 32 -3.42 45.51 24.52
N PRO A 33 -3.07 46.63 23.88
CA PRO A 33 -4.02 47.74 23.70
C PRO A 33 -5.21 47.33 22.81
N SER A 34 -6.40 47.67 23.26
CA SER A 34 -7.73 47.29 22.72
C SER A 34 -8.05 47.76 21.29
N THR A 35 -7.11 48.33 20.56
CA THR A 35 -7.30 48.91 19.22
C THR A 35 -6.85 48.01 18.05
N LEU A 36 -6.43 46.76 18.30
CA LEU A 36 -5.94 45.84 17.28
C LEU A 36 -6.73 44.54 17.14
N TYR A 37 -8.04 44.56 17.35
CA TYR A 37 -8.90 43.45 16.93
C TYR A 37 -9.76 43.87 15.74
N PRO A 38 -9.30 43.78 14.50
CA PRO A 38 -10.19 43.65 13.39
C PRO A 38 -10.49 42.18 13.19
N LEU A 39 -11.76 41.83 13.29
CA LEU A 39 -12.38 40.66 12.69
C LEU A 39 -11.81 39.30 13.16
N SER A 40 -12.65 38.55 13.85
CA SER A 40 -12.57 37.11 13.96
C SER A 40 -12.43 36.48 12.58
N VAL A 41 -11.21 36.39 12.09
CA VAL A 41 -10.88 35.46 11.01
C VAL A 41 -11.06 34.09 11.63
N ARG A 42 -12.26 33.54 11.52
CA ARG A 42 -12.45 32.10 11.55
C ARG A 42 -11.67 31.60 10.34
N LEU A 43 -10.41 31.20 10.56
CA LEU A 43 -9.74 30.31 9.64
C LEU A 43 -10.70 29.14 9.47
N PRO A 44 -11.20 28.87 8.26
CA PRO A 44 -11.96 27.66 8.05
C PRO A 44 -11.03 26.54 8.50
N LEU A 45 -11.44 25.79 9.53
CA LEU A 45 -10.82 24.50 9.81
C LEU A 45 -10.79 23.80 8.46
N PRO A 46 -9.63 23.24 8.04
CA PRO A 46 -9.61 22.44 6.83
C PRO A 46 -10.72 21.43 6.99
N GLN A 47 -11.79 21.60 6.23
CA GLN A 47 -12.79 20.56 6.06
C GLN A 47 -12.00 19.48 5.33
N PHE A 48 -11.51 18.50 6.09
CA PHE A 48 -11.16 17.22 5.50
C PHE A 48 -12.47 16.73 4.90
N SER A 49 -12.69 17.05 3.63
CA SER A 49 -13.65 16.34 2.83
C SER A 49 -13.19 14.89 2.96
N ILE A 50 -13.97 14.08 3.63
CA ILE A 50 -13.92 12.64 3.45
C ILE A 50 -14.42 12.48 2.02
N GLY A 51 -13.52 12.75 1.05
CA GLY A 51 -13.76 12.50 -0.36
C GLY A 51 -14.12 11.02 -0.45
N ALA A 52 -15.12 10.69 -1.24
CA ALA A 52 -15.48 9.29 -1.49
C ALA A 52 -14.18 8.53 -1.74
N LYS A 53 -13.85 7.57 -0.84
CA LYS A 53 -12.61 6.79 -0.93
C LYS A 53 -12.55 6.20 -2.33
N ASN A 54 -11.49 6.50 -3.08
CA ASN A 54 -11.30 5.88 -4.37
C ASN A 54 -11.24 4.36 -4.15
N PRO A 55 -12.15 3.56 -4.73
CA PRO A 55 -12.19 2.12 -4.46
C PRO A 55 -10.91 1.39 -4.87
N GLN A 56 -10.07 2.03 -5.70
CA GLN A 56 -8.77 1.51 -6.08
C GLN A 56 -7.66 1.85 -5.07
N HIS A 57 -7.89 2.75 -4.10
CA HIS A 57 -6.94 3.06 -3.04
C HIS A 57 -6.93 1.94 -2.00
N ILE A 58 -5.91 1.10 -2.02
CA ILE A 58 -5.84 -0.14 -1.23
C ILE A 58 -4.88 -0.06 -0.04
N ALA A 59 -3.87 0.80 -0.10
CA ALA A 59 -2.81 0.84 0.90
C ALA A 59 -2.08 2.19 0.90
N GLU A 60 -1.19 2.40 1.88
CA GLU A 60 -0.22 3.49 1.91
C GLU A 60 1.20 2.97 2.06
N VAL A 61 2.16 3.63 1.44
CA VAL A 61 3.58 3.30 1.54
C VAL A 61 4.09 3.61 2.95
N ILE A 62 4.68 2.63 3.62
CA ILE A 62 5.26 2.78 4.98
C ILE A 62 6.79 2.62 5.01
N GLU A 63 7.38 2.00 3.99
CA GLU A 63 8.82 1.89 3.79
C GLU A 63 9.12 1.91 2.30
N THR A 64 10.20 2.55 1.88
CA THR A 64 10.54 2.69 0.47
C THR A 64 12.03 2.50 0.22
N SER A 65 12.36 1.93 -0.93
CA SER A 65 13.72 1.78 -1.46
C SER A 65 13.72 1.95 -2.97
N THR A 66 14.89 1.95 -3.60
CA THR A 66 15.01 2.17 -5.05
C THR A 66 14.39 1.09 -5.92
N CYS A 67 14.22 -0.13 -5.40
CA CYS A 67 13.73 -1.27 -6.19
C CYS A 67 12.44 -1.91 -5.62
N GLU A 68 12.01 -1.52 -4.43
CA GLU A 68 10.79 -2.04 -3.80
C GLU A 68 10.23 -1.06 -2.78
N PHE A 69 8.99 -1.25 -2.40
CA PHE A 69 8.39 -0.58 -1.26
C PHE A 69 7.53 -1.56 -0.43
N LEU A 70 7.36 -1.23 0.86
CA LEU A 70 6.43 -1.87 1.76
C LEU A 70 5.22 -0.95 1.94
N ALA A 71 4.03 -1.50 1.81
CA ALA A 71 2.78 -0.77 2.01
C ALA A 71 1.89 -1.48 3.02
N GLN A 72 1.16 -0.70 3.82
CA GLN A 72 0.14 -1.18 4.74
C GLN A 72 -1.24 -0.97 4.13
N CYS A 73 -2.02 -2.04 4.06
CA CYS A 73 -3.40 -1.96 3.57
C CYS A 73 -4.26 -1.08 4.46
N LEU A 74 -5.19 -0.34 3.84
CA LEU A 74 -6.16 0.47 4.57
C LEU A 74 -7.08 -0.42 5.39
N GLU A 75 -7.37 0.00 6.62
CA GLU A 75 -8.32 -0.69 7.47
C GLU A 75 -9.74 -0.54 6.91
N PRO A 76 -10.47 -1.65 6.73
CA PRO A 76 -11.86 -1.59 6.31
C PRO A 76 -12.76 -1.08 7.44
N GLU A 77 -13.81 -0.33 7.07
CA GLU A 77 -14.75 0.26 8.05
C GLU A 77 -15.60 -0.80 8.80
N ASP A 78 -15.76 -2.00 8.24
CA ASP A 78 -16.71 -3.02 8.68
C ASP A 78 -16.08 -4.12 9.57
N LEU A 79 -14.96 -3.91 10.22
CA LEU A 79 -14.22 -4.94 10.98
C LEU A 79 -13.91 -6.21 10.14
N LYS A 80 -13.87 -6.08 8.83
CA LYS A 80 -13.40 -7.13 7.93
C LYS A 80 -11.87 -7.11 7.93
N LEU A 81 -11.26 -8.23 7.56
CA LEU A 81 -9.83 -8.21 7.25
C LEU A 81 -9.58 -7.32 6.04
N ALA A 82 -8.51 -6.52 6.09
CA ALA A 82 -8.06 -5.76 4.94
C ALA A 82 -7.86 -6.69 3.74
N VAL A 83 -8.30 -6.24 2.57
CA VAL A 83 -8.16 -7.04 1.34
C VAL A 83 -6.67 -7.09 0.98
N MET A 84 -6.08 -8.28 1.16
CA MET A 84 -4.69 -8.53 0.80
C MET A 84 -4.57 -8.57 -0.73
N PRO A 85 -3.68 -7.77 -1.35
CA PRO A 85 -3.44 -7.85 -2.78
C PRO A 85 -2.86 -9.21 -3.15
N THR A 86 -3.22 -9.72 -4.33
CA THR A 86 -2.81 -11.04 -4.77
C THR A 86 -1.35 -11.09 -5.16
N PHE A 87 -0.71 -12.24 -4.92
CA PHE A 87 0.67 -12.50 -5.35
C PHE A 87 0.80 -12.39 -6.88
N GLY A 88 1.69 -11.52 -7.35
CA GLY A 88 1.89 -11.24 -8.78
C GLY A 88 0.99 -10.16 -9.36
N SER A 89 0.08 -9.55 -8.58
CA SER A 89 -0.73 -8.41 -9.05
C SER A 89 0.12 -7.14 -9.19
N ILE A 90 -0.31 -6.26 -10.09
CA ILE A 90 0.35 -4.98 -10.35
C ILE A 90 -0.39 -3.88 -9.60
N VAL A 91 0.36 -3.10 -8.85
CA VAL A 91 -0.09 -1.92 -8.10
C VAL A 91 0.69 -0.69 -8.55
N LYS A 92 0.14 0.50 -8.27
CA LYS A 92 0.81 1.77 -8.55
C LYS A 92 0.83 2.68 -7.33
N ALA A 93 1.91 3.49 -7.22
CA ALA A 93 2.03 4.54 -6.22
C ALA A 93 2.64 5.79 -6.87
N ALA A 94 2.21 6.98 -6.44
CA ALA A 94 2.73 8.22 -7.02
C ALA A 94 4.10 8.62 -6.45
N ASP A 95 4.95 9.23 -7.25
CA ASP A 95 6.01 10.13 -6.81
C ASP A 95 5.55 11.57 -7.09
N GLU A 96 5.07 12.27 -6.07
CA GLU A 96 4.52 13.62 -6.21
C GLU A 96 5.53 14.64 -6.70
N GLU A 97 6.83 14.45 -6.43
CA GLU A 97 7.85 15.40 -6.85
C GLU A 97 8.14 15.36 -8.35
N SER A 98 8.10 14.15 -8.97
CA SER A 98 8.31 13.99 -10.41
C SER A 98 7.02 13.92 -11.21
N GLY A 99 5.88 13.68 -10.55
CA GLY A 99 4.60 13.38 -11.20
C GLY A 99 4.50 11.96 -11.76
N ASN A 100 5.51 11.12 -11.55
CA ASN A 100 5.52 9.75 -12.05
C ASN A 100 4.57 8.85 -11.26
N GLN A 101 3.91 7.93 -11.98
CA GLN A 101 3.17 6.81 -11.39
C GLN A 101 4.06 5.56 -11.42
N ILE A 102 4.51 5.10 -10.26
CA ILE A 102 5.43 3.99 -10.11
C ILE A 102 4.65 2.69 -10.12
N LEU A 103 4.97 1.77 -11.05
CA LEU A 103 4.34 0.46 -11.16
C LEU A 103 5.19 -0.59 -10.47
N ALA A 104 4.55 -1.45 -9.68
CA ALA A 104 5.22 -2.48 -8.91
C ALA A 104 4.40 -3.78 -8.87
N VAL A 105 5.07 -4.92 -8.69
CA VAL A 105 4.45 -6.25 -8.57
C VAL A 105 4.49 -6.70 -7.12
N VAL A 106 3.35 -7.10 -6.57
CA VAL A 106 3.25 -7.65 -5.22
C VAL A 106 3.88 -9.03 -5.17
N TYR A 107 4.92 -9.19 -4.33
CA TYR A 107 5.64 -10.45 -4.21
C TYR A 107 5.60 -11.07 -2.81
N HIS A 108 5.19 -10.31 -1.80
CA HIS A 108 5.04 -10.79 -0.44
C HIS A 108 3.91 -10.04 0.23
N ALA A 109 3.06 -10.76 0.98
CA ALA A 109 2.03 -10.13 1.79
C ALA A 109 1.85 -10.90 3.10
N THR A 110 1.53 -10.19 4.17
CA THR A 110 1.38 -10.75 5.52
C THR A 110 0.29 -10.02 6.28
N THR A 111 -0.48 -10.77 7.08
CA THR A 111 -1.38 -10.22 8.09
C THR A 111 -0.89 -10.66 9.45
N ALA A 112 -0.63 -9.72 10.34
CA ALA A 112 -0.07 -9.98 11.66
C ALA A 112 -0.64 -8.98 12.69
N PRO A 113 -0.53 -9.26 14.00
CA PRO A 113 -0.84 -8.28 15.03
C PRO A 113 0.03 -7.02 14.89
N ILE A 114 -0.56 -5.87 15.23
CA ILE A 114 0.12 -4.56 15.18
C ILE A 114 1.37 -4.54 16.06
N ASP A 115 1.33 -5.24 17.19
CA ASP A 115 2.46 -5.33 18.10
C ASP A 115 2.89 -6.79 18.37
N SER A 116 4.09 -6.96 18.89
CA SER A 116 4.68 -8.25 19.23
C SER A 116 4.17 -8.84 20.55
N VAL A 117 3.45 -8.08 21.36
CA VAL A 117 2.93 -8.47 22.68
C VAL A 117 1.63 -9.25 22.53
N HIS A 118 0.76 -8.80 21.63
CA HIS A 118 -0.55 -9.41 21.38
C HIS A 118 -0.46 -10.44 20.24
N ARG A 119 0.07 -11.63 20.56
CA ARG A 119 0.14 -12.71 19.57
C ARG A 119 -1.24 -13.30 19.30
N ALA A 120 -1.58 -13.48 18.03
CA ALA A 120 -2.77 -14.23 17.64
C ALA A 120 -2.70 -15.67 18.21
N ARG A 121 -3.82 -16.14 18.75
CA ARG A 121 -3.97 -17.50 19.27
C ARG A 121 -5.09 -18.21 18.53
N ALA A 122 -4.95 -19.53 18.36
CA ALA A 122 -6.04 -20.34 17.83
C ALA A 122 -7.17 -20.44 18.88
N LEU A 123 -8.34 -19.92 18.55
CA LEU A 123 -9.50 -19.87 19.45
C LEU A 123 -10.52 -20.98 19.13
N GLY A 124 -10.40 -21.64 17.97
CA GLY A 124 -11.33 -22.69 17.54
C GLY A 124 -12.72 -22.18 17.11
N MET A 125 -12.84 -20.87 16.88
CA MET A 125 -14.06 -20.20 16.45
C MET A 125 -14.02 -19.93 14.94
N SER A 126 -15.19 -19.84 14.30
CA SER A 126 -15.29 -19.33 12.94
C SER A 126 -14.99 -17.83 12.89
N LEU A 127 -14.68 -17.29 11.70
CA LEU A 127 -14.43 -15.84 11.56
C LEU A 127 -15.66 -14.99 11.89
N ASP A 128 -16.87 -15.51 11.65
CA ASP A 128 -18.11 -14.78 11.94
C ASP A 128 -18.40 -14.77 13.45
N GLU A 129 -18.25 -15.90 14.13
CA GLU A 129 -18.32 -15.97 15.60
C GLU A 129 -17.27 -15.06 16.25
N LEU A 130 -16.06 -15.03 15.70
CA LEU A 130 -14.99 -14.18 16.20
C LEU A 130 -15.30 -12.68 16.04
N ARG A 131 -15.96 -12.28 14.94
CA ARG A 131 -16.42 -10.90 14.75
C ARG A 131 -17.49 -10.49 15.75
N GLU A 132 -18.41 -11.39 16.07
CA GLU A 132 -19.49 -11.12 17.02
C GLU A 132 -18.98 -11.08 18.46
N GLU A 133 -18.15 -12.04 18.86
CA GLU A 133 -17.71 -12.18 20.25
C GLU A 133 -16.49 -11.35 20.60
N GLN A 134 -15.54 -11.17 19.65
CA GLN A 134 -14.26 -10.51 19.90
C GLN A 134 -13.83 -9.57 18.75
N PRO A 135 -14.64 -8.56 18.39
CA PRO A 135 -14.36 -7.66 17.27
C PRO A 135 -13.03 -6.91 17.42
N GLN A 136 -12.57 -6.68 18.65
CA GLN A 136 -11.29 -6.01 18.93
C GLN A 136 -10.08 -6.75 18.36
N ILE A 137 -10.16 -8.06 18.11
CA ILE A 137 -9.05 -8.82 17.53
C ILE A 137 -8.76 -8.32 16.10
N PHE A 138 -9.80 -7.99 15.32
CA PHE A 138 -9.63 -7.49 13.95
C PHE A 138 -9.01 -6.10 13.92
N ALA A 139 -9.35 -5.23 14.87
CA ALA A 139 -8.74 -3.90 15.01
C ALA A 139 -7.26 -3.94 15.45
N MET A 140 -6.79 -5.10 15.90
CA MET A 140 -5.39 -5.30 16.30
C MET A 140 -4.54 -5.98 15.23
N LEU A 141 -5.08 -6.21 14.03
CA LEU A 141 -4.36 -6.80 12.91
C LEU A 141 -4.00 -5.72 11.89
N LYS A 142 -2.82 -5.84 11.32
CA LYS A 142 -2.39 -5.07 10.13
C LYS A 142 -2.09 -6.03 8.99
N THR A 143 -2.43 -5.63 7.78
CA THR A 143 -2.04 -6.33 6.55
C THR A 143 -1.02 -5.47 5.82
N GLU A 144 0.15 -6.03 5.55
CA GLU A 144 1.25 -5.36 4.86
C GLU A 144 1.66 -6.19 3.65
N PHE A 145 2.15 -5.53 2.60
CA PHE A 145 2.70 -6.21 1.44
C PHE A 145 3.94 -5.49 0.90
N LYS A 146 4.85 -6.27 0.31
CA LYS A 146 6.00 -5.77 -0.43
C LYS A 146 5.73 -5.85 -1.91
N ALA A 147 6.10 -4.80 -2.63
CA ALA A 147 5.97 -4.71 -4.07
C ALA A 147 7.30 -4.31 -4.72
N ALA A 148 7.74 -5.10 -5.70
CA ALA A 148 8.96 -4.84 -6.47
C ALA A 148 8.65 -3.88 -7.61
N ILE A 149 9.41 -2.79 -7.71
CA ILE A 149 9.25 -1.76 -8.76
C ILE A 149 9.69 -2.36 -10.09
N ILE A 150 8.79 -2.30 -11.09
CA ILE A 150 9.01 -2.86 -12.43
C ILE A 150 9.01 -1.81 -13.54
N GLY A 151 8.64 -0.58 -13.23
CA GLY A 151 8.57 0.52 -14.18
C GLY A 151 7.80 1.71 -13.65
N PHE A 152 7.50 2.65 -14.52
CA PHE A 152 6.72 3.85 -14.19
C PHE A 152 6.06 4.45 -15.44
N GLU A 153 5.04 5.24 -15.24
CA GLU A 153 4.43 6.13 -16.22
C GLU A 153 4.82 7.57 -15.87
N ASP A 154 5.31 8.34 -16.84
CA ASP A 154 5.65 9.73 -16.63
C ASP A 154 4.41 10.65 -16.66
N ASP A 155 4.60 11.94 -16.38
CA ASP A 155 3.56 12.97 -16.41
C ASP A 155 2.90 13.18 -17.79
N LYS A 156 3.52 12.63 -18.86
CA LYS A 156 3.01 12.66 -20.24
C LYS A 156 2.26 11.38 -20.63
N GLY A 157 2.16 10.39 -19.72
CA GLY A 157 1.52 9.10 -19.97
C GLY A 157 2.39 8.10 -20.74
N GLN A 158 3.72 8.34 -20.80
CA GLN A 158 4.66 7.41 -21.42
C GLN A 158 5.09 6.36 -20.41
N MET A 159 4.97 5.08 -20.79
CA MET A 159 5.37 3.92 -19.96
C MET A 159 6.84 3.58 -20.16
N TYR A 160 7.53 3.31 -19.04
CA TYR A 160 8.92 2.88 -18.99
C TYR A 160 9.06 1.61 -18.16
N GLN A 161 9.82 0.63 -18.64
CA GLN A 161 10.03 -0.66 -17.98
C GLN A 161 11.44 -0.82 -17.39
N TYR A 162 11.90 0.22 -16.72
CA TYR A 162 13.12 0.26 -15.91
C TYR A 162 12.85 1.04 -14.63
N LEU A 163 13.79 0.99 -13.68
CA LEU A 163 13.59 1.64 -12.39
C LEU A 163 13.44 3.16 -12.55
N PRO A 164 12.45 3.77 -11.88
CA PRO A 164 12.26 5.22 -11.88
C PRO A 164 13.46 5.93 -11.24
N PRO A 165 13.64 7.22 -11.54
CA PRO A 165 14.69 8.03 -10.89
C PRO A 165 14.57 8.07 -9.36
N ARG A 166 13.33 7.99 -8.86
CA ARG A 166 13.01 7.97 -7.42
C ARG A 166 11.88 6.98 -7.14
N PRO A 167 11.90 6.29 -5.98
CA PRO A 167 10.79 5.46 -5.54
C PRO A 167 9.62 6.33 -5.04
N PRO A 168 8.43 5.73 -4.79
CA PRO A 168 7.33 6.45 -4.14
C PRO A 168 7.72 6.88 -2.74
N GLN A 169 7.17 8.02 -2.29
CA GLN A 169 7.46 8.54 -0.96
C GLN A 169 6.63 7.81 0.12
N ILE A 170 7.08 7.88 1.37
CA ILE A 170 6.31 7.40 2.53
C ILE A 170 5.01 8.20 2.64
N HIS A 171 3.93 7.53 3.03
CA HIS A 171 2.55 8.04 3.08
C HIS A 171 1.88 8.28 1.71
N GLN A 172 2.53 7.95 0.62
CA GLN A 172 1.84 7.94 -0.68
C GLN A 172 0.83 6.81 -0.76
N GLY A 173 -0.35 7.13 -1.33
CA GLY A 173 -1.38 6.14 -1.59
C GLY A 173 -0.94 5.10 -2.62
N VAL A 174 -1.26 3.84 -2.33
CA VAL A 174 -1.07 2.74 -3.27
C VAL A 174 -2.42 2.33 -3.83
N TYR A 175 -2.49 2.23 -5.15
CA TYR A 175 -3.70 1.97 -5.91
C TYR A 175 -3.58 0.67 -6.70
N GLN A 176 -4.68 -0.03 -6.84
CA GLN A 176 -4.77 -1.12 -7.81
C GLN A 176 -4.78 -0.54 -9.22
N CYS A 177 -3.94 -1.08 -10.10
CA CYS A 177 -3.95 -0.68 -11.51
C CYS A 177 -5.23 -1.14 -12.18
N ASP A 178 -5.80 -0.31 -13.05
CA ASP A 178 -6.91 -0.73 -13.87
C ASP A 178 -6.46 -1.64 -15.03
N LYS A 179 -7.45 -2.25 -15.69
CA LYS A 179 -7.19 -3.20 -16.77
C LYS A 179 -6.47 -2.56 -17.95
N GLU A 180 -6.85 -1.35 -18.30
CA GLU A 180 -6.31 -0.61 -19.44
C GLU A 180 -4.84 -0.22 -19.20
N GLU A 181 -4.51 0.19 -17.97
CA GLU A 181 -3.13 0.49 -17.57
C GLU A 181 -2.24 -0.76 -17.67
N ILE A 182 -2.71 -1.89 -17.15
CA ILE A 182 -1.96 -3.16 -17.21
C ILE A 182 -1.78 -3.63 -18.65
N ILE A 183 -2.78 -3.48 -19.52
CA ILE A 183 -2.69 -3.82 -20.93
C ILE A 183 -1.65 -2.93 -21.62
N ARG A 184 -1.69 -1.61 -21.44
CA ARG A 184 -0.72 -0.66 -22.01
C ARG A 184 0.71 -0.99 -21.53
N PHE A 185 0.89 -1.15 -20.22
CA PHE A 185 2.21 -1.47 -19.64
C PHE A 185 2.76 -2.79 -20.21
N SER A 186 1.93 -3.82 -20.35
CA SER A 186 2.34 -5.15 -20.78
C SER A 186 2.43 -5.34 -22.31
N GLU A 187 2.35 -4.29 -23.11
CA GLU A 187 2.66 -4.34 -24.54
C GLU A 187 4.13 -4.66 -24.80
N GLN A 188 5.01 -4.12 -23.94
CA GLN A 188 6.41 -4.49 -23.86
C GLN A 188 6.62 -5.47 -22.70
N LEU A 189 7.69 -6.25 -22.71
CA LEU A 189 7.91 -7.35 -21.76
C LEU A 189 9.29 -7.27 -21.07
N GLU A 190 9.96 -6.12 -21.16
CA GLU A 190 11.28 -5.92 -20.55
C GLU A 190 11.23 -5.99 -19.02
N PHE A 191 10.10 -5.63 -18.39
CA PHE A 191 9.89 -5.74 -16.96
C PHE A 191 10.07 -7.16 -16.42
N LEU A 192 9.90 -8.20 -17.25
CA LEU A 192 10.12 -9.59 -16.86
C LEU A 192 11.59 -9.83 -16.46
N ARG A 193 12.53 -9.09 -17.05
CA ARG A 193 13.94 -9.14 -16.67
C ARG A 193 14.15 -8.61 -15.24
N THR A 194 13.54 -7.48 -14.91
CA THR A 194 13.59 -6.91 -13.56
C THR A 194 12.93 -7.84 -12.55
N LEU A 195 11.79 -8.42 -12.91
CA LEU A 195 11.04 -9.32 -12.03
C LEU A 195 11.82 -10.60 -11.68
N LEU A 196 12.58 -11.16 -12.63
CA LEU A 196 13.43 -12.34 -12.41
C LEU A 196 14.69 -12.06 -11.56
N GLN A 197 14.94 -10.79 -11.20
CA GLN A 197 16.08 -10.38 -10.36
C GLN A 197 15.66 -9.92 -8.95
N VAL A 198 14.37 -9.95 -8.62
CA VAL A 198 13.85 -9.55 -7.30
C VAL A 198 14.48 -10.42 -6.21
N GLN A 199 14.99 -9.78 -5.16
CA GLN A 199 15.59 -10.48 -4.03
C GLN A 199 14.53 -10.89 -3.01
N GLY A 200 14.71 -12.04 -2.37
CA GLY A 200 13.83 -12.51 -1.30
C GLY A 200 12.45 -13.00 -1.76
N ALA A 201 12.24 -13.16 -3.08
CA ALA A 201 11.00 -13.68 -3.66
C ALA A 201 11.25 -15.00 -4.43
N PRO A 202 10.24 -15.89 -4.53
CA PRO A 202 10.30 -17.04 -5.44
C PRO A 202 10.06 -16.54 -6.88
N VAL A 203 11.10 -15.98 -7.51
CA VAL A 203 11.01 -15.18 -8.75
C VAL A 203 10.40 -15.91 -9.94
N GLU A 204 10.60 -17.22 -10.06
CA GLU A 204 9.98 -18.05 -11.09
C GLU A 204 8.46 -18.11 -10.91
N ALA A 205 8.02 -18.39 -9.68
CA ALA A 205 6.59 -18.43 -9.34
C ALA A 205 5.94 -17.03 -9.46
N LEU A 206 6.68 -15.98 -9.05
CA LEU A 206 6.25 -14.59 -9.18
C LEU A 206 6.05 -14.21 -10.65
N THR A 207 7.05 -14.49 -11.49
CA THR A 207 6.99 -14.23 -12.94
C THR A 207 5.81 -14.96 -13.58
N ALA A 208 5.61 -16.24 -13.25
CA ALA A 208 4.49 -17.01 -13.77
C ALA A 208 3.14 -16.47 -13.28
N ALA A 209 3.03 -16.06 -12.01
CA ALA A 209 1.81 -15.47 -11.45
C ALA A 209 1.46 -14.15 -12.15
N THR A 210 2.43 -13.25 -12.33
CA THR A 210 2.25 -11.98 -13.03
C THR A 210 1.83 -12.18 -14.48
N ILE A 211 2.45 -13.12 -15.20
CA ILE A 211 2.06 -13.46 -16.58
C ILE A 211 0.61 -13.98 -16.62
N ARG A 212 0.20 -14.86 -15.70
CA ARG A 212 -1.19 -15.36 -15.63
C ARG A 212 -2.19 -14.25 -15.38
N GLU A 213 -1.88 -13.35 -14.46
CA GLU A 213 -2.74 -12.20 -14.12
C GLU A 213 -2.94 -11.29 -15.34
N ILE A 214 -1.86 -10.89 -15.99
CA ILE A 214 -1.91 -10.06 -17.20
C ILE A 214 -2.66 -10.79 -18.32
N HIS A 215 -2.39 -12.08 -18.53
CA HIS A 215 -3.07 -12.87 -19.55
C HIS A 215 -4.58 -12.96 -19.30
N HIS A 216 -5.00 -13.08 -18.04
CA HIS A 216 -6.41 -13.06 -17.66
C HIS A 216 -7.06 -11.71 -17.99
N LEU A 217 -6.41 -10.61 -17.64
CA LEU A 217 -6.88 -9.24 -17.92
C LEU A 217 -6.92 -8.93 -19.42
N ARG A 218 -6.02 -9.50 -20.21
CA ARG A 218 -5.99 -9.42 -21.69
C ARG A 218 -7.01 -10.36 -22.36
N SER A 219 -8.05 -10.79 -21.64
CA SER A 219 -9.09 -11.68 -22.17
C SER A 219 -8.54 -13.01 -22.71
N ARG A 220 -7.45 -13.49 -22.13
CA ARG A 220 -6.73 -14.72 -22.50
C ARG A 220 -6.17 -14.68 -23.94
N ASP A 221 -5.58 -13.54 -24.32
CA ASP A 221 -4.88 -13.38 -25.59
C ASP A 221 -3.72 -14.36 -25.70
N ARG A 222 -3.89 -15.40 -26.51
CA ARG A 222 -2.90 -16.44 -26.73
C ARG A 222 -1.65 -15.91 -27.43
N SER A 223 -1.77 -14.92 -28.31
CA SER A 223 -0.64 -14.36 -29.05
C SER A 223 0.32 -13.64 -28.11
N TRP A 224 -0.25 -12.86 -27.18
CA TRP A 224 0.52 -12.21 -26.12
C TRP A 224 1.20 -13.24 -25.21
N LEU A 225 0.50 -14.30 -24.79
CA LEU A 225 1.07 -15.35 -23.93
C LEU A 225 2.27 -16.04 -24.58
N VAL A 226 2.18 -16.35 -25.89
CA VAL A 226 3.29 -16.93 -26.65
C VAL A 226 4.47 -15.98 -26.70
N THR A 227 4.23 -14.67 -26.88
CA THR A 227 5.29 -13.66 -26.89
C THR A 227 5.95 -13.56 -25.50
N ALA A 228 5.16 -13.55 -24.41
CA ALA A 228 5.69 -13.57 -23.04
C ALA A 228 6.55 -14.82 -22.79
N GLY A 229 6.08 -16.01 -23.18
CA GLY A 229 6.85 -17.26 -23.07
C GLY A 229 8.16 -17.22 -23.85
N ARG A 230 8.18 -16.65 -25.06
CA ARG A 230 9.41 -16.44 -25.84
C ARG A 230 10.38 -15.48 -25.15
N THR A 231 9.88 -14.37 -24.59
CA THR A 231 10.71 -13.42 -23.86
C THR A 231 11.35 -14.07 -22.64
N VAL A 232 10.57 -14.81 -21.84
CA VAL A 232 11.13 -15.59 -20.69
C VAL A 232 12.19 -16.58 -21.18
N SER A 233 11.95 -17.26 -22.30
CA SER A 233 12.91 -18.21 -22.87
C SER A 233 14.23 -17.54 -23.30
N LEU A 234 14.17 -16.31 -23.80
CA LEU A 234 15.38 -15.54 -24.14
C LEU A 234 16.13 -15.07 -22.89
N ILE A 235 15.41 -14.68 -21.83
CA ILE A 235 16.03 -14.23 -20.58
C ILE A 235 16.69 -15.41 -19.84
N LEU A 236 16.04 -16.57 -19.80
CA LEU A 236 16.50 -17.78 -19.11
C LEU A 236 17.18 -18.80 -20.05
N LYS A 237 17.75 -18.35 -21.18
CA LYS A 237 18.32 -19.21 -22.22
C LYS A 237 19.35 -20.20 -21.70
N ASP A 238 20.10 -19.83 -20.65
CA ASP A 238 21.19 -20.61 -20.06
C ASP A 238 20.74 -21.43 -18.82
N ASP A 239 19.43 -21.33 -18.44
CA ASP A 239 18.88 -22.01 -17.27
C ASP A 239 17.55 -22.70 -17.62
N TYR A 240 17.69 -23.89 -18.19
CA TYR A 240 16.55 -24.68 -18.68
C TYR A 240 15.61 -25.12 -17.57
N ASP A 241 16.11 -25.41 -16.36
CA ASP A 241 15.26 -25.88 -15.26
C ASP A 241 14.35 -24.76 -14.76
N ARG A 242 14.87 -23.54 -14.58
CA ARG A 242 14.08 -22.36 -14.25
C ARG A 242 13.07 -22.03 -15.35
N LEU A 243 13.50 -22.06 -16.60
CA LEU A 243 12.61 -21.83 -17.73
C LEU A 243 11.43 -22.82 -17.75
N ARG A 244 11.73 -24.11 -17.64
CA ARG A 244 10.72 -25.19 -17.60
C ARG A 244 9.73 -24.98 -16.46
N TYR A 245 10.21 -24.58 -15.28
CA TYR A 245 9.39 -24.32 -14.12
C TYR A 245 8.41 -23.17 -14.38
N VAL A 246 8.87 -22.01 -14.88
CA VAL A 246 8.02 -20.88 -15.24
C VAL A 246 6.97 -21.30 -16.29
N LEU A 247 7.40 -21.93 -17.40
CA LEU A 247 6.51 -22.32 -18.47
C LEU A 247 5.44 -23.34 -18.05
N SER A 248 5.73 -24.19 -17.08
CA SER A 248 4.75 -25.15 -16.54
C SER A 248 3.61 -24.49 -15.79
N GLN A 249 3.82 -23.27 -15.28
CA GLN A 249 2.88 -22.54 -14.44
C GLN A 249 2.03 -21.49 -15.19
N ILE A 250 2.37 -21.12 -16.44
CA ILE A 250 1.64 -20.12 -17.23
C ILE A 250 0.57 -20.70 -18.17
N ARG A 251 0.16 -21.93 -17.97
CA ARG A 251 -0.86 -22.64 -18.80
C ARG A 251 -2.28 -22.19 -18.47
#